data_08830c8df8927b98c84c3766a62f14e0
#
_entry.id   08830c8df8927b98c84c3766a62f14e0
#
_cell.length_a   1.000
_cell.length_b   1.000
_cell.length_c   1.000
_cell.angle_alpha   90.00
_cell.angle_beta   90.00
_cell.angle_gamma   90.00
#
_symmetry.space_group_name_H-M   'P 1'
#
loop_
_entity.id
_entity.type
_entity.pdbx_description
1 polymer ?
#
loop_
_entity_poly.entity_id
_entity_poly.type
_entity_poly.pdbx_seq_one_letter_code
_entity_poly.pdbx_strand_id
1 'polypeptide(L)'
;MNAAGIDVSSRKSTVAVLRPFGEVVRLPFDVAHNTEGLASLAEQLKALDGETRVVLEHTGRYYEPVAKALHEAGLYVSAVNPLLIKEYGANSLRRVKTDKADAVKIARYALDNWADLRDYTPMDTIRYDLKTLNRQFQLASKQRTASANNLIALLEQSFPGIRKCFDSPVRSDGTQKWVDFVHTFWHVECVRKQSLNAFSERYRKWCKRHGYIFKQGNAVEVYSLAKNAVVLVPKSEVTKVLVQEAANQLTSISRSVETYRAEMERLASTLPEYPVVMAMYGVGKSFGPQLMAEIGDVRRFERKQSLVAFAGIDPVSYTHLTL
;
A
#
# COMPACT_ATOMS: atom_id res chain seq x y z
N MET A 1 -4.99 15.50 -36.45
CA MET A 1 -5.16 14.66 -35.25
C MET A 1 -4.26 13.44 -35.38
N ASN A 2 -3.34 13.25 -34.43
CA ASN A 2 -2.50 12.05 -34.34
C ASN A 2 -2.69 11.43 -32.97
N ALA A 3 -3.00 10.15 -32.89
CA ALA A 3 -3.10 9.40 -31.63
C ALA A 3 -1.89 8.48 -31.48
N ALA A 4 -1.06 8.74 -30.49
CA ALA A 4 0.03 7.88 -30.10
C ALA A 4 -0.42 6.95 -28.97
N GLY A 5 -0.73 5.71 -29.29
CA GLY A 5 -1.06 4.68 -28.31
C GLY A 5 0.19 4.01 -27.78
N ILE A 6 0.33 3.95 -26.47
CA ILE A 6 1.51 3.38 -25.81
C ILE A 6 1.09 2.22 -24.91
N ASP A 7 1.55 1.03 -25.25
CA ASP A 7 1.53 -0.11 -24.34
C ASP A 7 2.82 -0.15 -23.52
N VAL A 8 2.66 -0.03 -22.18
CA VAL A 8 3.78 0.18 -21.26
C VAL A 8 4.14 -1.10 -20.52
N SER A 9 5.39 -1.56 -20.66
CA SER A 9 5.95 -2.65 -19.86
C SER A 9 7.06 -2.17 -18.90
N SER A 10 7.76 -3.07 -18.25
CA SER A 10 8.72 -2.69 -17.17
C SER A 10 9.97 -1.95 -17.66
N ARG A 11 10.44 -2.22 -18.88
CA ARG A 11 11.72 -1.69 -19.38
C ARG A 11 11.61 -0.98 -20.74
N LYS A 12 10.51 -1.18 -21.42
CA LYS A 12 10.23 -0.61 -22.73
C LYS A 12 8.75 -0.36 -22.89
N SER A 13 8.39 0.49 -23.83
CA SER A 13 7.04 0.67 -24.33
C SER A 13 6.96 0.35 -25.80
N THR A 14 5.83 -0.20 -26.24
CA THR A 14 5.50 -0.28 -27.66
C THR A 14 4.58 0.87 -28.03
N VAL A 15 4.94 1.63 -29.06
CA VAL A 15 4.25 2.84 -29.49
C VAL A 15 3.72 2.64 -30.90
N ALA A 16 2.46 2.98 -31.14
CA ALA A 16 1.84 3.07 -32.46
C ALA A 16 1.22 4.44 -32.66
N VAL A 17 1.34 5.03 -33.84
CA VAL A 17 0.75 6.32 -34.16
C VAL A 17 -0.22 6.19 -35.31
N LEU A 18 -1.48 6.56 -35.05
CA LEU A 18 -2.59 6.50 -36.00
C LEU A 18 -3.22 7.88 -36.22
N ARG A 19 -3.85 8.06 -37.39
CA ARG A 19 -4.79 9.13 -37.70
C ARG A 19 -6.20 8.59 -37.87
N PRO A 20 -7.21 9.47 -37.96
CA PRO A 20 -8.59 9.08 -38.25
C PRO A 20 -8.69 8.15 -39.47
N PHE A 21 -9.73 7.32 -39.49
CA PHE A 21 -9.99 6.31 -40.53
C PHE A 21 -8.95 5.19 -40.63
N GLY A 22 -8.10 5.02 -39.60
CA GLY A 22 -7.14 3.92 -39.53
C GLY A 22 -5.84 4.17 -40.33
N GLU A 23 -5.58 5.41 -40.75
CA GLU A 23 -4.29 5.78 -41.35
C GLU A 23 -3.15 5.53 -40.35
N VAL A 24 -2.17 4.73 -40.79
CA VAL A 24 -0.99 4.42 -39.97
C VAL A 24 0.11 5.44 -40.24
N VAL A 25 0.36 6.33 -39.28
CA VAL A 25 1.46 7.31 -39.36
C VAL A 25 2.79 6.65 -39.03
N ARG A 26 2.80 5.79 -38.00
CA ARG A 26 3.96 4.96 -37.65
C ARG A 26 3.51 3.56 -37.24
N LEU A 27 4.13 2.57 -37.82
CA LEU A 27 3.98 1.16 -37.42
C LEU A 27 4.47 0.97 -35.99
N PRO A 28 3.94 0.00 -35.23
CA PRO A 28 4.36 -0.25 -33.87
C PRO A 28 5.87 -0.46 -33.75
N PHE A 29 6.51 0.32 -32.86
CA PHE A 29 7.93 0.28 -32.58
C PHE A 29 8.18 0.34 -31.06
N ASP A 30 9.33 -0.17 -30.64
CA ASP A 30 9.71 -0.20 -29.23
C ASP A 30 10.55 1.02 -28.84
N VAL A 31 10.28 1.52 -27.63
CA VAL A 31 11.01 2.66 -27.02
C VAL A 31 11.53 2.20 -25.66
N ALA A 32 12.82 2.39 -25.41
CA ALA A 32 13.43 2.08 -24.12
C ALA A 32 13.03 3.11 -23.04
N HIS A 33 12.82 2.64 -21.80
CA HIS A 33 12.55 3.50 -20.65
C HIS A 33 13.85 4.09 -20.09
N ASN A 34 14.49 4.94 -20.87
CA ASN A 34 15.63 5.75 -20.44
C ASN A 34 15.44 7.19 -20.95
N THR A 35 16.26 8.09 -20.46
CA THR A 35 16.16 9.52 -20.78
C THR A 35 16.25 9.78 -22.28
N GLU A 36 17.17 9.10 -22.96
CA GLU A 36 17.40 9.27 -24.40
C GLU A 36 16.21 8.74 -25.23
N GLY A 37 15.71 7.53 -24.89
CA GLY A 37 14.57 6.92 -25.60
C GLY A 37 13.29 7.74 -25.47
N LEU A 38 12.98 8.23 -24.26
CA LEU A 38 11.78 9.05 -24.04
C LEU A 38 11.92 10.45 -24.63
N ALA A 39 13.10 11.07 -24.60
CA ALA A 39 13.36 12.35 -25.26
C ALA A 39 13.22 12.23 -26.77
N SER A 40 13.83 11.18 -27.38
CA SER A 40 13.69 10.91 -28.81
C SER A 40 12.24 10.66 -29.23
N LEU A 41 11.46 9.91 -28.42
CA LEU A 41 10.03 9.73 -28.65
C LEU A 41 9.28 11.06 -28.62
N ALA A 42 9.55 11.91 -27.64
CA ALA A 42 8.89 13.22 -27.51
C ALA A 42 9.16 14.09 -28.73
N GLU A 43 10.42 14.16 -29.22
CA GLU A 43 10.79 14.90 -30.43
C GLU A 43 10.07 14.37 -31.66
N GLN A 44 10.06 13.03 -31.83
CA GLN A 44 9.39 12.38 -32.95
C GLN A 44 7.88 12.67 -32.99
N LEU A 45 7.23 12.68 -31.82
CA LEU A 45 5.79 12.95 -31.72
C LEU A 45 5.47 14.44 -31.95
N LYS A 46 6.33 15.35 -31.51
CA LYS A 46 6.20 16.80 -31.77
C LYS A 46 6.43 17.19 -33.21
N ALA A 47 7.27 16.43 -33.92
CA ALA A 47 7.54 16.65 -35.34
C ALA A 47 6.38 16.25 -36.26
N LEU A 48 5.33 15.61 -35.74
CA LEU A 48 4.16 15.23 -36.52
C LEU A 48 3.27 16.44 -36.81
N ASP A 49 2.80 16.51 -38.03
CA ASP A 49 1.88 17.56 -38.47
C ASP A 49 0.52 17.42 -37.79
N GLY A 50 0.04 18.52 -37.16
CA GLY A 50 -1.24 18.59 -36.47
C GLY A 50 -1.18 18.18 -34.98
N GLU A 51 -2.32 18.29 -34.31
CA GLU A 51 -2.44 17.97 -32.89
C GLU A 51 -2.15 16.48 -32.63
N THR A 52 -1.22 16.23 -31.71
CA THR A 52 -0.84 14.89 -31.27
C THR A 52 -1.22 14.68 -29.80
N ARG A 53 -2.00 13.63 -29.52
CA ARG A 53 -2.29 13.19 -28.16
C ARG A 53 -1.67 11.82 -27.91
N VAL A 54 -1.00 11.69 -26.79
CA VAL A 54 -0.42 10.45 -26.30
C VAL A 54 -1.41 9.79 -25.34
N VAL A 55 -1.72 8.54 -25.55
CA VAL A 55 -2.61 7.77 -24.68
C VAL A 55 -1.93 6.49 -24.24
N LEU A 56 -2.00 6.20 -22.94
CA LEU A 56 -1.45 5.02 -22.32
C LEU A 56 -2.39 4.48 -21.25
N GLU A 57 -2.27 3.18 -20.94
CA GLU A 57 -3.02 2.57 -19.85
C GLU A 57 -2.35 2.86 -18.51
N HIS A 58 -3.13 3.29 -17.50
CA HIS A 58 -2.61 3.50 -16.15
C HIS A 58 -2.49 2.19 -15.36
N THR A 59 -1.76 1.21 -15.88
CA THR A 59 -1.49 -0.08 -15.25
C THR A 59 -0.22 -0.06 -14.39
N GLY A 60 -0.36 -0.36 -13.12
CA GLY A 60 0.78 -0.49 -12.20
C GLY A 60 1.58 0.81 -12.01
N ARG A 61 2.92 0.70 -11.99
CA ARG A 61 3.84 1.85 -11.74
C ARG A 61 4.61 2.29 -12.98
N TYR A 62 4.61 1.47 -14.02
CA TYR A 62 5.52 1.67 -15.16
C TYR A 62 5.08 2.79 -16.08
N TYR A 63 3.79 3.13 -16.11
CA TYR A 63 3.28 4.22 -16.94
C TYR A 63 3.65 5.61 -16.42
N GLU A 64 3.74 5.81 -15.10
CA GLU A 64 3.96 7.13 -14.49
C GLU A 64 5.22 7.82 -14.99
N PRO A 65 6.41 7.18 -15.02
CA PRO A 65 7.63 7.81 -15.54
C PRO A 65 7.51 8.20 -17.02
N VAL A 66 6.83 7.38 -17.83
CA VAL A 66 6.62 7.63 -19.26
C VAL A 66 5.66 8.82 -19.46
N ALA A 67 4.50 8.78 -18.77
CA ALA A 67 3.52 9.85 -18.82
C ALA A 67 4.11 11.17 -18.37
N LYS A 68 4.85 11.18 -17.25
CA LYS A 68 5.51 12.37 -16.72
C LYS A 68 6.53 12.94 -17.71
N ALA A 69 7.42 12.12 -18.23
CA ALA A 69 8.46 12.57 -19.17
C ALA A 69 7.88 13.18 -20.46
N LEU A 70 6.83 12.57 -21.00
CA LEU A 70 6.18 13.08 -22.22
C LEU A 70 5.36 14.35 -21.96
N HIS A 71 4.69 14.43 -20.80
CA HIS A 71 3.98 15.64 -20.36
C HIS A 71 4.94 16.80 -20.09
N GLU A 72 6.04 16.57 -19.37
CA GLU A 72 7.10 17.57 -19.14
C GLU A 72 7.77 18.03 -20.45
N ALA A 73 7.81 17.16 -21.44
CA ALA A 73 8.20 17.53 -22.79
C ALA A 73 7.15 18.38 -23.53
N GLY A 74 5.99 18.67 -22.95
CA GLY A 74 4.94 19.53 -23.52
C GLY A 74 4.00 18.83 -24.50
N LEU A 75 3.88 17.50 -24.43
CA LEU A 75 2.88 16.72 -25.15
C LEU A 75 1.59 16.62 -24.33
N TYR A 76 0.44 16.60 -25.02
CA TYR A 76 -0.82 16.20 -24.40
C TYR A 76 -0.78 14.70 -24.12
N VAL A 77 -0.86 14.34 -22.84
CA VAL A 77 -0.80 12.92 -22.40
C VAL A 77 -2.10 12.58 -21.69
N SER A 78 -2.66 11.42 -21.96
CA SER A 78 -3.84 10.90 -21.26
C SER A 78 -3.58 9.49 -20.73
N ALA A 79 -3.72 9.31 -19.42
CA ALA A 79 -3.62 8.01 -18.75
C ALA A 79 -5.03 7.44 -18.54
N VAL A 80 -5.38 6.38 -19.26
CA VAL A 80 -6.73 5.85 -19.36
C VAL A 80 -6.89 4.59 -18.52
N ASN A 81 -8.09 4.39 -17.95
CA ASN A 81 -8.41 3.18 -17.20
C ASN A 81 -8.31 1.92 -18.09
N PRO A 82 -7.53 0.90 -17.70
CA PRO A 82 -7.39 -0.35 -18.44
C PRO A 82 -8.70 -1.04 -18.79
N LEU A 83 -9.73 -0.89 -17.95
CA LEU A 83 -11.05 -1.46 -18.21
C LEU A 83 -11.68 -0.88 -19.49
N LEU A 84 -11.55 0.43 -19.71
CA LEU A 84 -12.09 1.08 -20.91
C LEU A 84 -11.40 0.57 -22.17
N ILE A 85 -10.09 0.40 -22.13
CA ILE A 85 -9.32 -0.17 -23.25
C ILE A 85 -9.69 -1.64 -23.47
N LYS A 86 -9.89 -2.40 -22.40
CA LYS A 86 -10.30 -3.80 -22.46
C LYS A 86 -11.66 -3.96 -23.12
N GLU A 87 -12.65 -3.19 -22.69
CA GLU A 87 -14.03 -3.20 -23.20
C GLU A 87 -14.11 -2.74 -24.66
N TYR A 88 -13.35 -1.70 -25.02
CA TYR A 88 -13.27 -1.18 -26.40
C TYR A 88 -12.91 -2.22 -27.47
N GLY A 89 -12.20 -3.30 -27.13
CA GLY A 89 -11.86 -4.36 -28.08
C GLY A 89 -12.61 -5.67 -27.87
N ALA A 90 -13.68 -5.71 -27.06
CA ALA A 90 -14.38 -6.95 -26.70
C ALA A 90 -15.08 -7.63 -27.89
N ASN A 91 -15.44 -6.89 -28.93
CA ASN A 91 -16.20 -7.38 -30.11
C ASN A 91 -15.33 -8.00 -31.21
N SER A 92 -14.01 -8.12 -31.04
CA SER A 92 -13.12 -8.74 -32.03
C SER A 92 -13.11 -10.25 -31.90
N LEU A 93 -13.45 -10.95 -32.99
CA LEU A 93 -13.46 -12.42 -33.09
C LEU A 93 -12.06 -13.05 -33.00
N ARG A 94 -10.99 -12.30 -33.25
CA ARG A 94 -9.60 -12.74 -33.15
C ARG A 94 -8.86 -11.93 -32.11
N ARG A 95 -8.54 -12.56 -30.99
CA ARG A 95 -7.75 -11.98 -29.89
C ARG A 95 -6.28 -12.36 -30.03
N VAL A 96 -5.54 -11.67 -30.91
CA VAL A 96 -4.07 -11.77 -30.92
C VAL A 96 -3.57 -10.78 -29.84
N LYS A 97 -3.11 -11.30 -28.72
CA LYS A 97 -2.52 -10.49 -27.66
C LYS A 97 -1.02 -10.33 -27.92
N THR A 98 -0.63 -9.14 -28.38
CA THR A 98 0.78 -8.72 -28.51
C THR A 98 0.87 -7.24 -28.16
N ASP A 99 1.98 -6.80 -27.60
CA ASP A 99 2.25 -5.39 -27.25
C ASP A 99 1.98 -4.45 -28.45
N LYS A 100 2.30 -4.92 -29.67
CA LYS A 100 2.03 -4.18 -30.92
C LYS A 100 0.54 -3.99 -31.19
N ALA A 101 -0.24 -5.04 -31.00
CA ALA A 101 -1.70 -4.98 -31.18
C ALA A 101 -2.35 -4.13 -30.09
N ASP A 102 -1.84 -4.19 -28.87
CA ASP A 102 -2.32 -3.40 -27.73
C ASP A 102 -2.02 -1.91 -27.91
N ALA A 103 -0.82 -1.53 -28.38
CA ALA A 103 -0.49 -0.14 -28.75
C ALA A 103 -1.41 0.43 -29.83
N VAL A 104 -1.69 -0.35 -30.90
CA VAL A 104 -2.63 0.03 -31.95
C VAL A 104 -4.06 0.17 -31.41
N LYS A 105 -4.48 -0.72 -30.54
CA LYS A 105 -5.79 -0.67 -29.89
C LYS A 105 -5.95 0.59 -29.04
N ILE A 106 -4.93 0.96 -28.24
CA ILE A 106 -4.90 2.17 -27.44
C ILE A 106 -4.98 3.42 -28.35
N ALA A 107 -4.24 3.45 -29.46
CA ALA A 107 -4.30 4.56 -30.40
C ALA A 107 -5.68 4.70 -31.06
N ARG A 108 -6.35 3.59 -31.41
CA ARG A 108 -7.73 3.63 -31.93
C ARG A 108 -8.72 4.14 -30.92
N TYR A 109 -8.64 3.61 -29.67
CA TYR A 109 -9.47 4.11 -28.57
C TYR A 109 -9.31 5.62 -28.42
N ALA A 110 -8.07 6.13 -28.50
CA ALA A 110 -7.79 7.54 -28.38
C ALA A 110 -8.46 8.38 -29.48
N LEU A 111 -8.49 7.90 -30.72
CA LEU A 111 -9.15 8.58 -31.83
C LEU A 111 -10.67 8.62 -31.66
N ASP A 112 -11.27 7.51 -31.26
CA ASP A 112 -12.74 7.40 -31.12
C ASP A 112 -13.27 8.15 -29.89
N ASN A 113 -12.43 8.35 -28.87
CA ASN A 113 -12.78 9.06 -27.62
C ASN A 113 -12.01 10.39 -27.47
N TRP A 114 -11.60 11.01 -28.56
CA TRP A 114 -10.72 12.19 -28.56
C TRP A 114 -11.19 13.34 -27.68
N ALA A 115 -12.47 13.63 -27.70
CA ALA A 115 -13.07 14.71 -26.92
C ALA A 115 -13.11 14.41 -25.41
N ASP A 116 -13.15 13.14 -25.05
CA ASP A 116 -13.28 12.69 -23.65
C ASP A 116 -11.92 12.41 -22.98
N LEU A 117 -10.82 12.47 -23.76
CA LEU A 117 -9.48 12.32 -23.21
C LEU A 117 -9.17 13.46 -22.24
N ARG A 118 -8.67 13.10 -21.06
CA ARG A 118 -8.25 14.05 -20.03
C ARG A 118 -6.75 14.17 -20.00
N ASP A 119 -6.25 15.40 -19.91
CA ASP A 119 -4.82 15.64 -19.80
C ASP A 119 -4.26 15.09 -18.49
N TYR A 120 -3.09 14.48 -18.57
CA TYR A 120 -2.38 13.91 -17.43
C TYR A 120 -1.89 15.03 -16.51
N THR A 121 -2.34 15.00 -15.28
CA THR A 121 -1.82 15.88 -14.25
C THR A 121 -0.88 15.10 -13.36
N PRO A 122 0.43 15.39 -13.36
CA PRO A 122 1.36 14.74 -12.47
C PRO A 122 0.97 15.01 -11.02
N MET A 123 1.01 13.95 -10.20
CA MET A 123 0.80 14.10 -8.77
C MET A 123 1.96 14.91 -8.17
N ASP A 124 1.66 15.88 -7.31
CA ASP A 124 2.70 16.59 -6.58
C ASP A 124 3.51 15.63 -5.69
N THR A 125 4.76 16.00 -5.43
CA THR A 125 5.72 15.13 -4.75
C THR A 125 5.24 14.72 -3.35
N ILE A 126 4.62 15.62 -2.60
CA ILE A 126 4.16 15.34 -1.23
C ILE A 126 3.06 14.28 -1.24
N ARG A 127 2.07 14.40 -2.13
CA ARG A 127 0.99 13.43 -2.26
C ARG A 127 1.48 12.09 -2.81
N TYR A 128 2.44 12.12 -3.73
CA TYR A 128 3.08 10.91 -4.25
C TYR A 128 3.83 10.15 -3.14
N ASP A 129 4.61 10.87 -2.34
CA ASP A 129 5.35 10.29 -1.20
C ASP A 129 4.38 9.75 -0.15
N LEU A 130 3.33 10.50 0.18
CA LEU A 130 2.30 10.07 1.12
C LEU A 130 1.60 8.79 0.65
N LYS A 131 1.25 8.69 -0.63
CA LYS A 131 0.67 7.49 -1.24
C LYS A 131 1.62 6.30 -1.19
N THR A 132 2.90 6.53 -1.46
CA THR A 132 3.94 5.49 -1.41
C THR A 132 4.14 4.99 0.02
N LEU A 133 4.23 5.89 1.00
CA LEU A 133 4.31 5.55 2.41
C LEU A 133 3.08 4.76 2.88
N ASN A 134 1.87 5.16 2.45
CA ASN A 134 0.65 4.43 2.82
C ASN A 134 0.68 2.98 2.32
N ARG A 135 1.14 2.74 1.12
CA ARG A 135 1.31 1.37 0.59
C ARG A 135 2.30 0.55 1.45
N GLN A 136 3.41 1.14 1.86
CA GLN A 136 4.38 0.47 2.75
C GLN A 136 3.81 0.26 4.16
N PHE A 137 3.08 1.24 4.69
CA PHE A 137 2.38 1.13 5.97
C PHE A 137 1.37 -0.02 5.97
N GLN A 138 0.55 -0.15 4.91
CA GLN A 138 -0.42 -1.23 4.79
C GLN A 138 0.26 -2.60 4.68
N LEU A 139 1.35 -2.71 3.90
CA LEU A 139 2.13 -3.94 3.79
C LEU A 139 2.72 -4.33 5.16
N ALA A 140 3.41 -3.42 5.82
CA ALA A 140 4.00 -3.65 7.14
C ALA A 140 2.93 -3.98 8.20
N SER A 141 1.74 -3.36 8.13
CA SER A 141 0.63 -3.66 9.04
C SER A 141 0.10 -5.08 8.87
N LYS A 142 -0.01 -5.59 7.63
CA LYS A 142 -0.36 -6.98 7.35
C LYS A 142 0.72 -7.94 7.86
N GLN A 143 1.99 -7.62 7.63
CA GLN A 143 3.12 -8.42 8.11
C GLN A 143 3.16 -8.44 9.65
N ARG A 144 2.90 -7.31 10.32
CA ARG A 144 2.81 -7.23 11.79
C ARG A 144 1.74 -8.17 12.34
N THR A 145 0.55 -8.18 11.73
CA THR A 145 -0.53 -9.08 12.13
C THR A 145 -0.12 -10.55 11.95
N ALA A 146 0.49 -10.91 10.83
CA ALA A 146 0.98 -12.26 10.58
C ALA A 146 2.07 -12.68 11.58
N SER A 147 3.04 -11.79 11.86
CA SER A 147 4.11 -12.04 12.84
C SER A 147 3.57 -12.17 14.27
N ALA A 148 2.57 -11.36 14.65
CA ALA A 148 1.92 -11.48 15.96
C ALA A 148 1.20 -12.82 16.10
N ASN A 149 0.46 -13.26 15.08
CA ASN A 149 -0.22 -14.56 15.09
C ASN A 149 0.76 -15.72 15.16
N ASN A 150 1.89 -15.63 14.45
CA ASN A 150 2.96 -16.63 14.53
C ASN A 150 3.54 -16.72 15.94
N LEU A 151 3.90 -15.59 16.55
CA LEU A 151 4.41 -15.58 17.94
C LEU A 151 3.38 -16.15 18.92
N ILE A 152 2.10 -15.79 18.79
CA ILE A 152 1.03 -16.35 19.63
C ILE A 152 0.94 -17.87 19.45
N ALA A 153 0.99 -18.39 18.22
CA ALA A 153 0.94 -19.83 17.96
C ALA A 153 2.12 -20.60 18.61
N LEU A 154 3.32 -20.02 18.61
CA LEU A 154 4.48 -20.59 19.32
C LEU A 154 4.28 -20.55 20.84
N LEU A 155 3.71 -19.48 21.35
CA LEU A 155 3.44 -19.33 22.79
C LEU A 155 2.33 -20.25 23.28
N GLU A 156 1.31 -20.56 22.46
CA GLU A 156 0.29 -21.56 22.85
C GLU A 156 0.90 -22.95 23.09
N GLN A 157 2.09 -23.23 22.57
CA GLN A 157 2.82 -24.48 22.83
C GLN A 157 3.74 -24.41 24.05
N SER A 158 4.28 -23.22 24.42
CA SER A 158 5.31 -23.04 25.45
C SER A 158 4.87 -22.21 26.65
N PHE A 159 3.91 -21.31 26.48
CA PHE A 159 3.34 -20.43 27.51
C PHE A 159 1.90 -20.02 27.13
N PRO A 160 0.95 -20.98 27.09
CA PRO A 160 -0.40 -20.74 26.59
C PRO A 160 -1.11 -19.64 27.38
N GLY A 161 -1.83 -18.78 26.65
CA GLY A 161 -2.64 -17.69 27.23
C GLY A 161 -1.87 -16.47 27.71
N ILE A 162 -0.54 -16.47 27.70
CA ILE A 162 0.28 -15.37 28.27
C ILE A 162 -0.03 -14.00 27.65
N ARG A 163 -0.39 -13.93 26.37
CA ARG A 163 -0.75 -12.68 25.71
C ARG A 163 -1.88 -11.93 26.42
N LYS A 164 -2.83 -12.64 27.03
CA LYS A 164 -4.00 -12.07 27.70
C LYS A 164 -3.66 -11.36 29.03
N CYS A 165 -2.54 -11.68 29.67
CA CYS A 165 -2.08 -11.03 30.89
C CYS A 165 -1.57 -9.60 30.66
N PHE A 166 -1.48 -9.15 29.40
CA PHE A 166 -0.92 -7.84 29.07
C PHE A 166 -1.86 -7.05 28.17
N ASP A 167 -2.20 -5.86 28.64
CA ASP A 167 -2.91 -4.82 27.90
C ASP A 167 -1.98 -3.62 27.79
N SER A 168 -1.22 -3.54 26.71
CA SER A 168 -0.30 -2.42 26.49
C SER A 168 -0.19 -2.09 25.01
N PRO A 169 -0.25 -0.80 24.65
CA PRO A 169 -0.08 -0.36 23.27
C PRO A 169 1.36 -0.63 22.78
N VAL A 170 1.53 -0.62 21.48
CA VAL A 170 2.85 -0.56 20.85
C VAL A 170 3.43 0.83 21.08
N ARG A 171 4.70 0.90 21.45
CA ARG A 171 5.45 2.17 21.60
C ARG A 171 5.94 2.67 20.24
N SER A 172 6.34 3.92 20.20
CA SER A 172 6.89 4.54 18.98
C SER A 172 8.14 3.84 18.42
N ASP A 173 8.91 3.17 19.29
CA ASP A 173 10.08 2.36 18.91
C ASP A 173 9.72 0.93 18.49
N GLY A 174 8.43 0.59 18.42
CA GLY A 174 7.91 -0.72 18.03
C GLY A 174 7.85 -1.73 19.17
N THR A 175 8.36 -1.40 20.38
CA THR A 175 8.32 -2.33 21.52
C THR A 175 6.91 -2.44 22.11
N GLN A 176 6.60 -3.62 22.65
CA GLN A 176 5.34 -3.89 23.33
C GLN A 176 5.58 -4.81 24.52
N LYS A 177 4.96 -4.50 25.67
CA LYS A 177 5.28 -5.14 26.96
C LYS A 177 5.19 -6.67 26.93
N TRP A 178 4.16 -7.24 26.28
CA TRP A 178 4.00 -8.69 26.21
C TRP A 178 5.06 -9.35 25.32
N VAL A 179 5.47 -8.70 24.22
CA VAL A 179 6.50 -9.19 23.30
C VAL A 179 7.85 -9.22 24.00
N ASP A 180 8.23 -8.13 24.66
CA ASP A 180 9.47 -8.04 25.45
C ASP A 180 9.46 -9.02 26.62
N PHE A 181 8.29 -9.22 27.25
CA PHE A 181 8.13 -10.19 28.31
C PHE A 181 8.44 -11.60 27.83
N VAL A 182 7.80 -12.05 26.75
CA VAL A 182 8.00 -13.42 26.24
C VAL A 182 9.37 -13.62 25.61
N HIS A 183 10.02 -12.57 25.13
CA HIS A 183 11.41 -12.63 24.72
C HIS A 183 12.31 -13.02 25.91
N THR A 184 12.01 -12.54 27.12
CA THR A 184 12.77 -12.86 28.34
C THR A 184 12.26 -14.14 29.04
N PHE A 185 10.94 -14.32 29.10
CA PHE A 185 10.26 -15.41 29.80
C PHE A 185 9.50 -16.28 28.80
N TRP A 186 10.22 -16.87 27.89
CA TRP A 186 9.74 -17.56 26.68
C TRP A 186 9.04 -18.92 26.92
N HIS A 187 9.04 -19.39 28.17
CA HIS A 187 8.44 -20.67 28.56
C HIS A 187 7.91 -20.60 29.99
N VAL A 188 6.83 -21.31 30.31
CA VAL A 188 6.26 -21.36 31.67
C VAL A 188 7.29 -21.67 32.75
N GLU A 189 8.29 -22.51 32.45
CA GLU A 189 9.34 -22.87 33.42
C GLU A 189 10.27 -21.73 33.79
N CYS A 190 10.32 -20.66 32.97
CA CYS A 190 11.04 -19.43 33.32
C CYS A 190 10.39 -18.70 34.49
N VAL A 191 9.12 -19.03 34.79
CA VAL A 191 8.30 -18.47 35.85
C VAL A 191 8.04 -19.48 36.98
N ARG A 192 7.48 -20.64 36.66
CA ARG A 192 6.94 -21.60 37.65
C ARG A 192 7.97 -22.33 38.52
N LYS A 193 9.27 -22.35 38.12
CA LYS A 193 10.36 -23.01 38.90
C LYS A 193 10.82 -22.22 40.12
N GLN A 194 10.26 -21.05 40.40
CA GLN A 194 10.58 -20.17 41.52
C GLN A 194 9.32 -19.89 42.36
N SER A 195 9.46 -19.28 43.53
CA SER A 195 8.33 -18.83 44.34
C SER A 195 7.70 -17.57 43.72
N LEU A 196 6.43 -17.29 44.07
CA LEU A 196 5.74 -16.06 43.62
C LEU A 196 6.53 -14.81 44.02
N ASN A 197 7.07 -14.77 45.25
CA ASN A 197 7.84 -13.60 45.70
C ASN A 197 9.12 -13.41 44.87
N ALA A 198 9.86 -14.49 44.62
CA ALA A 198 11.07 -14.41 43.80
C ALA A 198 10.76 -13.99 42.35
N PHE A 199 9.68 -14.52 41.77
CA PHE A 199 9.23 -14.09 40.45
C PHE A 199 8.79 -12.62 40.43
N SER A 200 8.01 -12.19 41.42
CA SER A 200 7.54 -10.79 41.53
C SER A 200 8.70 -9.81 41.59
N GLU A 201 9.74 -10.10 42.38
CA GLU A 201 10.94 -9.25 42.45
C GLU A 201 11.74 -9.26 41.12
N ARG A 202 11.89 -10.42 40.49
CA ARG A 202 12.54 -10.52 39.16
C ARG A 202 11.75 -9.76 38.10
N TYR A 203 10.42 -9.87 38.11
CA TYR A 203 9.54 -9.15 37.18
C TYR A 203 9.56 -7.64 37.43
N ARG A 204 9.62 -7.20 38.71
CA ARG A 204 9.76 -5.80 39.08
C ARG A 204 11.06 -5.19 38.51
N LYS A 205 12.19 -5.91 38.69
CA LYS A 205 13.51 -5.51 38.13
C LYS A 205 13.47 -5.49 36.61
N TRP A 206 12.82 -6.46 35.99
CA TRP A 206 12.62 -6.51 34.54
C TRP A 206 11.80 -5.31 34.04
N CYS A 207 10.67 -5.01 34.66
CA CYS A 207 9.85 -3.84 34.32
C CYS A 207 10.67 -2.55 34.41
N LYS A 208 11.44 -2.35 35.49
CA LYS A 208 12.30 -1.16 35.65
C LYS A 208 13.33 -1.05 34.52
N ARG A 209 13.97 -2.16 34.14
CA ARG A 209 14.99 -2.20 33.07
C ARG A 209 14.41 -1.83 31.69
N HIS A 210 13.18 -2.27 31.42
CA HIS A 210 12.51 -2.05 30.13
C HIS A 210 11.59 -0.82 30.14
N GLY A 211 11.59 -0.03 31.21
CA GLY A 211 10.75 1.18 31.32
C GLY A 211 9.25 0.87 31.33
N TYR A 212 8.84 -0.27 31.91
CA TYR A 212 7.45 -0.64 32.08
C TYR A 212 6.97 -0.40 33.52
N ILE A 213 5.69 -0.07 33.65
CA ILE A 213 5.06 0.04 34.98
C ILE A 213 4.87 -1.38 35.55
N PHE A 214 5.40 -1.62 36.76
CA PHE A 214 5.16 -2.82 37.49
C PHE A 214 3.78 -2.79 38.17
N LYS A 215 3.01 -3.85 38.04
CA LYS A 215 1.76 -4.08 38.75
C LYS A 215 1.82 -5.45 39.43
N GLN A 216 1.62 -5.49 40.76
CA GLN A 216 1.65 -6.76 41.51
C GLN A 216 0.59 -7.76 41.00
N GLY A 217 -0.62 -7.27 40.62
CA GLY A 217 -1.66 -8.12 40.07
C GLY A 217 -1.21 -8.88 38.82
N ASN A 218 -0.49 -8.23 37.89
CA ASN A 218 0.06 -8.90 36.72
C ASN A 218 1.09 -9.97 37.08
N ALA A 219 1.91 -9.74 38.11
CA ALA A 219 2.87 -10.76 38.57
C ALA A 219 2.14 -12.01 39.11
N VAL A 220 1.08 -11.82 39.88
CA VAL A 220 0.25 -12.89 40.42
C VAL A 220 -0.45 -13.66 39.30
N GLU A 221 -1.07 -12.93 38.34
CA GLU A 221 -1.78 -13.50 37.21
C GLU A 221 -0.85 -14.34 36.31
N VAL A 222 0.31 -13.79 35.90
CA VAL A 222 1.32 -14.50 35.12
C VAL A 222 1.85 -15.72 35.84
N TYR A 223 2.10 -15.62 37.15
CA TYR A 223 2.57 -16.73 37.94
C TYR A 223 1.53 -17.86 38.07
N SER A 224 0.27 -17.51 38.34
CA SER A 224 -0.86 -18.43 38.39
C SER A 224 -1.05 -19.16 37.05
N LEU A 225 -1.03 -18.40 35.96
CA LEU A 225 -1.11 -18.94 34.62
C LEU A 225 0.04 -19.95 34.37
N ALA A 226 1.28 -19.60 34.70
CA ALA A 226 2.44 -20.45 34.50
C ALA A 226 2.38 -21.76 35.34
N LYS A 227 1.81 -21.69 36.55
CA LYS A 227 1.64 -22.88 37.43
C LYS A 227 0.61 -23.84 36.90
N ASN A 228 -0.49 -23.35 36.33
CA ASN A 228 -1.62 -24.16 35.91
C ASN A 228 -1.55 -24.56 34.43
N ALA A 229 -0.62 -23.97 33.65
CA ALA A 229 -0.52 -24.23 32.21
C ALA A 229 -0.02 -25.63 31.91
N VAL A 230 -0.71 -26.30 30.98
CA VAL A 230 -0.25 -27.50 30.28
C VAL A 230 0.47 -27.08 29.02
N VAL A 231 1.71 -27.50 28.85
CA VAL A 231 2.55 -27.15 27.71
C VAL A 231 2.77 -28.31 26.77
N LEU A 232 2.84 -28.03 25.48
CA LEU A 232 3.06 -29.06 24.47
C LEU A 232 4.56 -29.36 24.27
N VAL A 233 5.41 -28.34 24.39
CA VAL A 233 6.85 -28.43 24.12
C VAL A 233 7.66 -28.28 25.40
N PRO A 234 8.81 -28.97 25.53
CA PRO A 234 9.70 -28.81 26.68
C PRO A 234 10.46 -27.47 26.59
N LYS A 235 10.99 -27.05 27.75
CA LYS A 235 11.96 -25.95 27.79
C LYS A 235 13.27 -26.40 27.16
N SER A 236 13.53 -25.94 25.91
CA SER A 236 14.73 -26.31 25.14
C SER A 236 15.33 -25.05 24.46
N GLU A 237 16.57 -25.14 24.02
CA GLU A 237 17.18 -24.02 23.24
C GLU A 237 16.43 -23.77 21.91
N VAL A 238 15.87 -24.81 21.28
CA VAL A 238 15.05 -24.65 20.06
C VAL A 238 13.81 -23.82 20.36
N THR A 239 13.05 -24.15 21.42
CA THR A 239 11.87 -23.37 21.82
C THR A 239 12.23 -21.92 22.12
N LYS A 240 13.38 -21.69 22.78
CA LYS A 240 13.89 -20.36 23.09
C LYS A 240 14.17 -19.56 21.82
N VAL A 241 14.93 -20.13 20.89
CA VAL A 241 15.28 -19.48 19.63
C VAL A 241 14.03 -19.13 18.84
N LEU A 242 13.08 -20.07 18.70
CA LEU A 242 11.84 -19.85 17.96
C LEU A 242 11.02 -18.68 18.52
N VAL A 243 10.82 -18.63 19.85
CA VAL A 243 10.05 -17.56 20.48
C VAL A 243 10.80 -16.22 20.42
N GLN A 244 12.11 -16.22 20.69
CA GLN A 244 12.89 -14.99 20.68
C GLN A 244 12.98 -14.39 19.29
N GLU A 245 13.23 -15.19 18.25
CA GLU A 245 13.28 -14.71 16.87
C GLU A 245 11.92 -14.20 16.37
N ALA A 246 10.82 -14.90 16.70
CA ALA A 246 9.49 -14.40 16.38
C ALA A 246 9.16 -13.07 17.10
N ALA A 247 9.61 -12.90 18.34
CA ALA A 247 9.46 -11.64 19.08
C ALA A 247 10.31 -10.52 18.48
N ASN A 248 11.55 -10.79 18.08
CA ASN A 248 12.44 -9.84 17.40
C ASN A 248 11.83 -9.38 16.08
N GLN A 249 11.33 -10.30 15.27
CA GLN A 249 10.66 -9.99 14.00
C GLN A 249 9.45 -9.10 14.21
N LEU A 250 8.58 -9.43 15.17
CA LEU A 250 7.39 -8.63 15.49
C LEU A 250 7.76 -7.22 15.93
N THR A 251 8.77 -7.06 16.77
CA THR A 251 9.26 -5.75 17.23
C THR A 251 9.82 -4.92 16.07
N SER A 252 10.61 -5.55 15.19
CA SER A 252 11.18 -4.89 14.01
C SER A 252 10.09 -4.37 13.06
N ILE A 253 9.13 -5.23 12.72
CA ILE A 253 7.98 -4.85 11.87
C ILE A 253 7.12 -3.76 12.54
N SER A 254 6.87 -3.86 13.85
CA SER A 254 6.12 -2.87 14.61
C SER A 254 6.80 -1.49 14.56
N ARG A 255 8.12 -1.45 14.65
CA ARG A 255 8.91 -0.21 14.48
C ARG A 255 8.71 0.39 13.09
N SER A 256 8.75 -0.42 12.04
CA SER A 256 8.50 0.06 10.66
C SER A 256 7.10 0.67 10.51
N VAL A 257 6.07 0.04 11.09
CA VAL A 257 4.70 0.58 11.09
C VAL A 257 4.63 1.94 11.78
N GLU A 258 5.26 2.09 12.95
CA GLU A 258 5.26 3.35 13.69
C GLU A 258 6.06 4.44 12.96
N THR A 259 7.17 4.08 12.31
CA THR A 259 7.96 5.00 11.48
C THR A 259 7.15 5.51 10.29
N TYR A 260 6.50 4.61 9.54
CA TYR A 260 5.66 5.02 8.41
C TYR A 260 4.48 5.88 8.84
N ARG A 261 3.84 5.54 9.97
CA ARG A 261 2.74 6.32 10.53
C ARG A 261 3.16 7.73 10.89
N ALA A 262 4.31 7.88 11.56
CA ALA A 262 4.85 9.19 11.95
C ALA A 262 5.20 10.04 10.71
N GLU A 263 5.80 9.44 9.70
CA GLU A 263 6.18 10.15 8.49
C GLU A 263 4.96 10.53 7.64
N MET A 264 3.95 9.67 7.56
CA MET A 264 2.68 9.99 6.91
C MET A 264 1.97 11.16 7.60
N GLU A 265 1.94 11.19 8.93
CA GLU A 265 1.39 12.31 9.70
C GLU A 265 2.15 13.61 9.43
N ARG A 266 3.48 13.55 9.41
CA ARG A 266 4.34 14.69 9.11
C ARG A 266 4.06 15.27 7.72
N LEU A 267 3.99 14.42 6.68
CA LEU A 267 3.70 14.88 5.32
C LEU A 267 2.27 15.37 5.18
N ALA A 268 1.29 14.63 5.69
CA ALA A 268 -0.12 15.01 5.60
C ALA A 268 -0.37 16.38 6.25
N SER A 269 0.27 16.67 7.39
CA SER A 269 0.10 17.95 8.10
C SER A 269 0.57 19.18 7.30
N THR A 270 1.36 19.00 6.24
CA THR A 270 1.78 20.09 5.36
C THR A 270 0.75 20.40 4.25
N LEU A 271 -0.23 19.54 4.06
CA LEU A 271 -1.24 19.70 3.01
C LEU A 271 -2.41 20.58 3.49
N PRO A 272 -2.94 21.47 2.65
CA PRO A 272 -3.98 22.42 3.05
C PRO A 272 -5.30 21.78 3.48
N GLU A 273 -5.61 20.57 2.98
CA GLU A 273 -6.80 19.81 3.35
C GLU A 273 -6.70 19.09 4.70
N TYR A 274 -5.51 18.98 5.30
CA TYR A 274 -5.30 18.25 6.54
C TYR A 274 -6.21 18.71 7.70
N PRO A 275 -6.36 20.01 8.01
CA PRO A 275 -7.23 20.45 9.09
C PRO A 275 -8.70 20.04 8.89
N VAL A 276 -9.16 20.08 7.64
CA VAL A 276 -10.54 19.69 7.27
C VAL A 276 -10.75 18.19 7.49
N VAL A 277 -9.80 17.37 7.03
CA VAL A 277 -9.85 15.91 7.18
C VAL A 277 -9.82 15.53 8.66
N MET A 278 -8.96 16.16 9.46
CA MET A 278 -8.84 15.87 10.89
C MET A 278 -10.04 16.35 11.72
N ALA A 279 -10.86 17.27 11.20
CA ALA A 279 -12.10 17.71 11.83
C ALA A 279 -13.27 16.74 11.60
N MET A 280 -13.14 15.76 10.68
CA MET A 280 -14.18 14.78 10.41
C MET A 280 -14.36 13.84 11.60
N TYR A 281 -15.61 13.56 11.97
CA TYR A 281 -15.92 12.62 13.05
C TYR A 281 -15.33 11.22 12.78
N GLY A 282 -14.66 10.66 13.78
CA GLY A 282 -14.02 9.33 13.68
C GLY A 282 -12.66 9.30 12.95
N VAL A 283 -12.20 10.44 12.42
CA VAL A 283 -10.89 10.53 11.76
C VAL A 283 -9.82 10.93 12.78
N GLY A 284 -8.90 10.00 13.04
CA GLY A 284 -7.75 10.23 13.93
C GLY A 284 -6.44 10.30 13.15
N LYS A 285 -5.33 10.59 13.89
CA LYS A 285 -3.97 10.77 13.32
C LYS A 285 -3.42 9.60 12.52
N SER A 286 -3.94 8.41 12.70
CA SER A 286 -3.55 7.25 11.88
C SER A 286 -4.40 7.16 10.61
N PHE A 287 -5.70 7.41 10.70
CA PHE A 287 -6.62 7.22 9.57
C PHE A 287 -6.64 8.42 8.62
N GLY A 288 -6.55 9.66 9.15
CA GLY A 288 -6.56 10.87 8.32
C GLY A 288 -5.50 10.89 7.23
N PRO A 289 -4.21 10.68 7.56
CA PRO A 289 -3.15 10.60 6.55
C PRO A 289 -3.35 9.48 5.52
N GLN A 290 -3.89 8.31 5.93
CA GLN A 290 -4.21 7.21 5.01
C GLN A 290 -5.32 7.61 4.04
N LEU A 291 -6.38 8.27 4.55
CA LEU A 291 -7.48 8.76 3.72
C LEU A 291 -6.97 9.77 2.67
N MET A 292 -6.13 10.71 3.09
CA MET A 292 -5.50 11.69 2.20
C MET A 292 -4.59 11.02 1.16
N ALA A 293 -3.85 9.99 1.55
CA ALA A 293 -3.00 9.21 0.65
C ALA A 293 -3.80 8.49 -0.45
N GLU A 294 -4.96 7.94 -0.12
CA GLU A 294 -5.80 7.22 -1.08
C GLU A 294 -6.55 8.19 -2.00
N ILE A 295 -7.09 9.28 -1.47
CA ILE A 295 -7.82 10.27 -2.27
C ILE A 295 -6.85 11.04 -3.17
N GLY A 296 -5.65 11.35 -2.70
CA GLY A 296 -4.72 12.24 -3.39
C GLY A 296 -5.24 13.68 -3.43
N ASP A 297 -5.15 14.35 -4.58
CA ASP A 297 -5.71 15.69 -4.72
C ASP A 297 -7.23 15.60 -4.90
N VAL A 298 -7.97 16.07 -3.89
CA VAL A 298 -9.43 16.07 -3.91
C VAL A 298 -10.00 16.95 -5.03
N ARG A 299 -9.26 17.97 -5.48
CA ARG A 299 -9.67 18.90 -6.55
C ARG A 299 -9.78 18.23 -7.91
N ARG A 300 -9.22 17.04 -8.10
CA ARG A 300 -9.40 16.23 -9.32
C ARG A 300 -10.82 15.70 -9.50
N PHE A 301 -11.64 15.73 -8.46
CA PHE A 301 -13.02 15.31 -8.50
C PHE A 301 -13.94 16.51 -8.71
N GLU A 302 -14.52 16.66 -9.89
CA GLU A 302 -15.42 17.75 -10.22
C GLU A 302 -16.71 17.74 -9.39
N ARG A 303 -17.16 16.55 -8.96
CA ARG A 303 -18.41 16.34 -8.23
C ARG A 303 -18.20 15.37 -7.08
N LYS A 304 -18.98 15.55 -6.00
CA LYS A 304 -18.95 14.63 -4.84
C LYS A 304 -19.26 13.17 -5.22
N GLN A 305 -20.14 12.95 -6.22
CA GLN A 305 -20.49 11.62 -6.71
C GLN A 305 -19.27 10.91 -7.32
N SER A 306 -18.39 11.64 -7.99
CA SER A 306 -17.14 11.06 -8.54
C SER A 306 -16.22 10.55 -7.43
N LEU A 307 -16.17 11.22 -6.28
CA LEU A 307 -15.42 10.73 -5.11
C LEU A 307 -16.08 9.49 -4.49
N VAL A 308 -17.42 9.46 -4.43
CA VAL A 308 -18.19 8.30 -3.93
C VAL A 308 -17.97 7.08 -4.83
N ALA A 309 -18.03 7.25 -6.15
CA ALA A 309 -17.75 6.20 -7.12
C ALA A 309 -16.28 5.73 -7.03
N PHE A 310 -15.33 6.65 -6.84
CA PHE A 310 -13.92 6.31 -6.62
C PHE A 310 -13.72 5.43 -5.37
N ALA A 311 -14.50 5.66 -4.33
CA ALA A 311 -14.49 4.82 -3.11
C ALA A 311 -15.20 3.46 -3.32
N GLY A 312 -15.76 3.17 -4.49
CA GLY A 312 -16.50 1.94 -4.77
C GLY A 312 -17.90 1.90 -4.11
N ILE A 313 -18.40 3.04 -3.66
CA ILE A 313 -19.72 3.19 -3.02
C ILE A 313 -20.65 3.84 -4.05
N ASP A 314 -20.84 3.17 -5.20
CA ASP A 314 -21.78 3.66 -6.21
C ASP A 314 -23.17 3.05 -5.94
N PRO A 315 -24.18 3.83 -5.53
CA PRO A 315 -25.51 3.31 -5.30
C PRO A 315 -26.14 2.94 -6.65
N VAL A 316 -26.22 1.65 -6.94
CA VAL A 316 -26.98 1.14 -8.07
C VAL A 316 -28.46 1.26 -7.71
N SER A 317 -29.16 2.25 -8.27
CA SER A 317 -30.61 2.31 -8.18
C SER A 317 -31.21 1.28 -9.14
N TYR A 318 -31.67 0.17 -8.59
CA TYR A 318 -32.59 -0.73 -9.34
C TYR A 318 -33.97 -0.08 -9.44
N THR A 319 -34.28 0.49 -10.59
CA THR A 319 -35.67 0.76 -10.93
C THR A 319 -36.31 -0.58 -11.31
N HIS A 320 -37.02 -1.21 -10.38
CA HIS A 320 -37.97 -2.25 -10.72
C HIS A 320 -39.09 -1.59 -11.53
N LEU A 321 -39.10 -1.78 -12.84
CA LEU A 321 -40.26 -1.66 -13.64
C LEU A 321 -41.17 -2.85 -13.26
N THR A 322 -42.09 -2.63 -12.32
CA THR A 322 -43.28 -3.47 -12.16
C THR A 322 -44.14 -3.26 -13.40
N LEU A 323 -44.19 -4.27 -14.26
CA LEU A 323 -45.19 -4.39 -15.32
C LEU A 323 -46.58 -4.65 -14.69
#